data_be0f65d8d522793b624a7fe97864f73c
#
_entry.id   be0f65d8d522793b624a7fe97864f73c
#
_cell.length_a   1.000
_cell.length_b   1.000
_cell.length_c   1.000
_cell.angle_alpha   90.00
_cell.angle_beta   90.00
_cell.angle_gamma   90.00
#
_symmetry.space_group_name_H-M   'P 1'
#
loop_
_entity.id
_entity.type
_entity.pdbx_description
1 polymer ?
#
loop_
_entity_poly.entity_id
_entity_poly.type
_entity_poly.pdbx_seq_one_letter_code
_entity_poly.pdbx_strand_id
1 'polypeptide(L)'
;MSALPGPLAKSFENRAMATNFHGFAWALLRRYWRSLSLSVNVDELSMVDDNGAVNELISRGGRLIWDEKKVVDNFLRSMRNGQDDDLRRGVRSFNRIIKDRFVPNGLLPYSGMISLAIELLADFSKLRSYLSTAFPVVLVDEAQDTNALCYIFLKGLLSDESGICMFGDPIQRVYGFIGAMEGLKTKATTDLCLSPMELEHNHRFSGGSIVGELGAAIRSNMKGAIANGMPRLPIYVGAAQQDEATAIVSKVAALIQVGVGRIAILVRKRGALADLIMEELTKEGISYFNGLFSDTSQEFIEFNAFALSKVTDAASGEKGVSRSAADKIIDSISDELLTGSRRFEYGRSYAMLLGALRKHLKNDCVAMSPSERFDYIVSIFSEGSLRRFSDYLDADISMMTIHSAKGLEWDTVFIPGVTRFDWPGGICSRCERAGICSRSAHECRIVDAKKMPDGLIEEMGLLYVGVTRARKAVYVSASMQRRTNYGNYQVACPSCLTFLPGIEPVSWSVMDGEG
;
A
#
# COMPACT_ATOMS: atom_id res chain seq x y z
N MET A 1 11.77 -2.16 14.41
CA MET A 1 12.78 -2.54 15.44
C MET A 1 14.11 -1.80 15.29
N SER A 2 14.45 -1.29 14.12
CA SER A 2 15.68 -0.52 13.87
C SER A 2 15.84 0.78 14.69
N ALA A 3 14.77 1.28 15.28
CA ALA A 3 14.79 2.49 16.12
C ALA A 3 14.97 2.22 17.63
N LEU A 4 15.08 0.96 18.07
CA LEU A 4 15.28 0.64 19.47
C LEU A 4 16.78 0.62 19.82
N PRO A 5 17.18 1.16 21.00
CA PRO A 5 18.57 1.03 21.47
C PRO A 5 18.98 -0.44 21.50
N GLY A 6 20.24 -0.75 21.08
CA GLY A 6 20.75 -2.09 20.87
C GLY A 6 20.44 -3.14 21.96
N PRO A 7 20.51 -2.81 23.29
CA PRO A 7 20.12 -3.74 24.33
C PRO A 7 18.63 -4.10 24.34
N LEU A 8 17.75 -3.14 24.01
CA LEU A 8 16.31 -3.37 23.90
C LEU A 8 15.96 -4.16 22.64
N ALA A 9 16.58 -3.86 21.50
CA ALA A 9 16.39 -4.62 20.27
C ALA A 9 16.67 -6.12 20.47
N LYS A 10 17.80 -6.49 21.10
CA LYS A 10 18.13 -7.88 21.44
C LYS A 10 17.13 -8.55 22.39
N SER A 11 16.57 -7.79 23.32
CA SER A 11 15.57 -8.30 24.27
C SER A 11 14.22 -8.61 23.57
N PHE A 12 13.91 -7.93 22.45
CA PHE A 12 12.69 -8.11 21.68
C PHE A 12 12.80 -9.12 20.54
N GLU A 13 14.01 -9.38 20.00
CA GLU A 13 14.25 -10.26 18.85
C GLU A 13 13.62 -11.67 18.97
N ASN A 14 13.54 -12.20 20.20
CA ASN A 14 12.95 -13.53 20.46
C ASN A 14 11.56 -13.47 21.15
N ARG A 15 10.98 -12.29 21.32
CA ARG A 15 9.74 -12.09 22.08
C ARG A 15 8.65 -11.30 21.33
N ALA A 16 8.97 -10.75 20.16
CA ALA A 16 8.04 -10.00 19.35
C ALA A 16 7.98 -10.59 17.92
N MET A 17 6.77 -10.75 17.41
CA MET A 17 6.50 -11.16 16.04
C MET A 17 5.92 -9.97 15.29
N ALA A 18 6.59 -9.51 14.24
CA ALA A 18 6.08 -8.48 13.34
C ALA A 18 5.58 -9.16 12.05
N THR A 19 4.30 -8.99 11.74
CA THR A 19 3.66 -9.58 10.56
C THR A 19 2.44 -8.74 10.17
N ASN A 20 1.90 -8.96 8.98
CA ASN A 20 0.59 -8.44 8.60
C ASN A 20 -0.51 -9.49 8.88
N PHE A 21 -1.78 -9.08 8.75
CA PHE A 21 -2.91 -10.00 8.99
C PHE A 21 -2.87 -11.26 8.12
N HIS A 22 -2.53 -11.11 6.84
CA HIS A 22 -2.45 -12.24 5.90
C HIS A 22 -1.29 -13.17 6.24
N GLY A 23 -0.11 -12.63 6.52
CA GLY A 23 1.05 -13.44 6.92
C GLY A 23 0.80 -14.23 8.20
N PHE A 24 0.13 -13.62 9.20
CA PHE A 24 -0.22 -14.34 10.42
C PHE A 24 -1.28 -15.43 10.16
N ALA A 25 -2.33 -15.12 9.39
CA ALA A 25 -3.34 -16.10 8.99
C ALA A 25 -2.71 -17.26 8.21
N TRP A 26 -1.81 -16.96 7.28
CA TRP A 26 -1.08 -17.97 6.50
C TRP A 26 -0.25 -18.90 7.41
N ALA A 27 0.49 -18.33 8.36
CA ALA A 27 1.26 -19.12 9.32
C ALA A 27 0.38 -20.07 10.15
N LEU A 28 -0.81 -19.62 10.54
CA LEU A 28 -1.79 -20.47 11.23
C LEU A 28 -2.30 -21.60 10.31
N LEU A 29 -2.66 -21.27 9.08
CA LEU A 29 -3.17 -22.26 8.11
C LEU A 29 -2.09 -23.31 7.80
N ARG A 30 -0.86 -22.94 7.54
CA ARG A 30 0.27 -23.86 7.30
C ARG A 30 0.43 -24.86 8.45
N ARG A 31 0.24 -24.41 9.67
CA ARG A 31 0.41 -25.26 10.85
C ARG A 31 -0.81 -26.14 11.14
N TYR A 32 -2.02 -25.67 10.86
CA TYR A 32 -3.26 -26.29 11.32
C TYR A 32 -4.24 -26.65 10.18
N TRP A 33 -3.81 -26.66 8.91
CA TRP A 33 -4.68 -26.92 7.75
C TRP A 33 -5.46 -28.23 7.85
N ARG A 34 -4.84 -29.27 8.44
CA ARG A 34 -5.51 -30.57 8.65
C ARG A 34 -6.73 -30.47 9.57
N SER A 35 -6.71 -29.56 10.54
CA SER A 35 -7.84 -29.32 11.44
C SER A 35 -9.03 -28.67 10.73
N LEU A 36 -8.80 -28.04 9.59
CA LEU A 36 -9.85 -27.46 8.74
C LEU A 36 -10.41 -28.44 7.71
N SER A 37 -9.92 -29.70 7.71
CA SER A 37 -10.31 -30.72 6.73
C SER A 37 -10.11 -30.29 5.26
N LEU A 38 -9.04 -29.53 4.99
CA LEU A 38 -8.68 -29.18 3.62
C LEU A 38 -8.20 -30.42 2.87
N SER A 39 -8.54 -30.50 1.60
CA SER A 39 -8.21 -31.67 0.73
C SER A 39 -6.75 -31.72 0.31
N VAL A 40 -6.04 -30.58 0.39
CA VAL A 40 -4.62 -30.44 0.02
C VAL A 40 -3.88 -29.61 1.05
N ASN A 41 -2.56 -29.74 1.07
CA ASN A 41 -1.73 -28.88 1.90
C ASN A 41 -1.81 -27.44 1.39
N VAL A 42 -1.91 -26.48 2.32
CA VAL A 42 -1.98 -25.06 1.96
C VAL A 42 -0.74 -24.57 1.19
N ASP A 43 0.43 -25.18 1.40
CA ASP A 43 1.66 -24.88 0.65
C ASP A 43 1.58 -25.22 -0.85
N GLU A 44 0.59 -26.05 -1.24
CA GLU A 44 0.31 -26.42 -2.64
C GLU A 44 -0.68 -25.46 -3.32
N LEU A 45 -1.26 -24.51 -2.55
CA LEU A 45 -2.26 -23.57 -3.04
C LEU A 45 -1.61 -22.34 -3.65
N SER A 46 -2.11 -21.92 -4.81
CA SER A 46 -1.78 -20.62 -5.40
C SER A 46 -2.68 -19.54 -4.82
N MET A 47 -2.08 -18.47 -4.30
CA MET A 47 -2.82 -17.29 -3.86
C MET A 47 -3.40 -16.54 -5.06
N VAL A 48 -4.64 -16.08 -4.93
CA VAL A 48 -5.33 -15.32 -5.99
C VAL A 48 -6.03 -14.09 -5.42
N ASP A 49 -6.04 -13.02 -6.23
CA ASP A 49 -6.79 -11.82 -5.89
C ASP A 49 -8.29 -12.09 -5.86
N ASP A 50 -8.98 -11.53 -4.87
CA ASP A 50 -10.42 -11.76 -4.66
C ASP A 50 -11.27 -11.38 -5.88
N ASN A 51 -10.90 -10.32 -6.62
CA ASN A 51 -11.63 -9.89 -7.82
C ASN A 51 -11.42 -10.85 -9.01
N GLY A 52 -10.26 -11.47 -9.11
CA GLY A 52 -9.89 -12.42 -10.15
C GLY A 52 -10.20 -13.88 -9.83
N ALA A 53 -10.46 -14.21 -8.56
CA ALA A 53 -10.52 -15.57 -8.04
C ALA A 53 -11.51 -16.48 -8.79
N VAL A 54 -12.69 -15.98 -9.11
CA VAL A 54 -13.72 -16.76 -9.85
C VAL A 54 -13.28 -17.03 -11.29
N ASN A 55 -12.65 -16.08 -11.95
CA ASN A 55 -12.13 -16.27 -13.31
C ASN A 55 -10.98 -17.26 -13.32
N GLU A 56 -10.08 -17.17 -12.34
CA GLU A 56 -8.98 -18.13 -12.19
C GLU A 56 -9.49 -19.53 -11.87
N LEU A 57 -10.53 -19.67 -11.05
CA LEU A 57 -11.20 -20.95 -10.81
C LEU A 57 -11.73 -21.56 -12.12
N ILE A 58 -12.38 -20.75 -12.96
CA ILE A 58 -12.91 -21.18 -14.26
C ILE A 58 -11.77 -21.60 -15.20
N SER A 59 -10.65 -20.87 -15.23
CA SER A 59 -9.48 -21.20 -16.07
C SER A 59 -8.88 -22.57 -15.73
N ARG A 60 -8.97 -22.97 -14.46
CA ARG A 60 -8.54 -24.29 -13.98
C ARG A 60 -9.61 -25.38 -14.07
N GLY A 61 -10.72 -25.12 -14.78
CA GLY A 61 -11.80 -26.08 -14.99
C GLY A 61 -12.81 -26.18 -13.84
N GLY A 62 -12.66 -25.39 -12.80
CA GLY A 62 -13.62 -25.27 -11.72
C GLY A 62 -14.82 -24.40 -12.10
N ARG A 63 -15.89 -24.48 -11.34
CA ARG A 63 -17.08 -23.63 -11.52
C ARG A 63 -17.81 -23.41 -10.21
N LEU A 64 -18.47 -22.27 -10.09
CA LEU A 64 -19.47 -22.02 -9.06
C LEU A 64 -20.87 -22.14 -9.66
N ILE A 65 -21.80 -22.75 -8.94
CA ILE A 65 -23.22 -22.63 -9.25
C ILE A 65 -23.72 -21.23 -8.85
N TRP A 66 -24.89 -20.84 -9.36
CA TRP A 66 -25.41 -19.48 -9.16
C TRP A 66 -25.50 -19.06 -7.69
N ASP A 67 -25.98 -19.95 -6.80
CA ASP A 67 -26.12 -19.68 -5.37
C ASP A 67 -24.73 -19.53 -4.70
N GLU A 68 -23.75 -20.34 -5.05
CA GLU A 68 -22.37 -20.23 -4.55
C GLU A 68 -21.75 -18.91 -4.96
N LYS A 69 -21.90 -18.52 -6.22
CA LYS A 69 -21.42 -17.22 -6.71
C LYS A 69 -22.05 -16.08 -5.94
N LYS A 70 -23.37 -16.13 -5.70
CA LYS A 70 -24.06 -15.11 -4.90
C LYS A 70 -23.54 -15.02 -3.47
N VAL A 71 -23.20 -16.15 -2.83
CA VAL A 71 -22.57 -16.15 -1.49
C VAL A 71 -21.21 -15.47 -1.53
N VAL A 72 -20.36 -15.81 -2.49
CA VAL A 72 -19.03 -15.20 -2.66
C VAL A 72 -19.16 -13.69 -2.90
N ASP A 73 -19.99 -13.27 -3.87
CA ASP A 73 -20.19 -11.86 -4.20
C ASP A 73 -20.73 -11.05 -3.01
N ASN A 74 -21.68 -11.62 -2.25
CA ASN A 74 -22.23 -10.97 -1.06
C ASN A 74 -21.17 -10.85 0.05
N PHE A 75 -20.39 -11.89 0.29
CA PHE A 75 -19.33 -11.88 1.29
C PHE A 75 -18.28 -10.81 0.98
N LEU A 76 -17.79 -10.77 -0.24
CA LEU A 76 -16.81 -9.77 -0.68
C LEU A 76 -17.40 -8.34 -0.66
N ARG A 77 -18.70 -8.20 -0.95
CA ARG A 77 -19.39 -6.91 -0.82
C ARG A 77 -19.50 -6.46 0.63
N SER A 78 -19.88 -7.36 1.54
CA SER A 78 -19.96 -7.06 2.98
C SER A 78 -18.59 -6.68 3.55
N MET A 79 -17.51 -7.34 3.09
CA MET A 79 -16.14 -6.99 3.45
C MET A 79 -15.79 -5.56 3.01
N ARG A 80 -16.08 -5.20 1.75
CA ARG A 80 -15.83 -3.86 1.21
C ARG A 80 -16.66 -2.77 1.89
N ASN A 81 -17.87 -3.10 2.32
CA ASN A 81 -18.79 -2.16 2.97
C ASN A 81 -18.61 -2.10 4.50
N GLY A 82 -17.65 -2.80 5.07
CA GLY A 82 -17.41 -2.80 6.51
C GLY A 82 -18.50 -3.45 7.36
N GLN A 83 -19.30 -4.36 6.77
CA GLN A 83 -20.45 -5.01 7.43
C GLN A 83 -20.00 -6.26 8.21
N ASP A 84 -19.41 -6.07 9.38
CA ASP A 84 -18.80 -7.16 10.17
C ASP A 84 -19.82 -8.21 10.67
N ASP A 85 -21.06 -7.84 11.00
CA ASP A 85 -22.09 -8.80 11.40
C ASP A 85 -22.50 -9.74 10.26
N ASP A 86 -22.62 -9.21 9.03
CA ASP A 86 -22.92 -10.03 7.86
C ASP A 86 -21.76 -10.96 7.52
N LEU A 87 -20.53 -10.47 7.65
CA LEU A 87 -19.33 -11.29 7.48
C LEU A 87 -19.27 -12.43 8.48
N ARG A 88 -19.50 -12.15 9.79
CA ARG A 88 -19.50 -13.19 10.85
C ARG A 88 -20.51 -14.30 10.53
N ARG A 89 -21.71 -13.93 10.10
CA ARG A 89 -22.75 -14.89 9.69
C ARG A 89 -22.36 -15.64 8.42
N GLY A 90 -21.68 -14.98 7.50
CA GLY A 90 -21.30 -15.50 6.17
C GLY A 90 -20.06 -16.38 6.17
N VAL A 91 -19.15 -16.27 7.13
CA VAL A 91 -17.84 -16.96 7.15
C VAL A 91 -17.96 -18.45 6.85
N ARG A 92 -18.84 -19.19 7.53
CA ARG A 92 -18.96 -20.65 7.34
C ARG A 92 -19.45 -21.03 5.95
N SER A 93 -20.43 -20.28 5.40
CA SER A 93 -20.94 -20.52 4.05
C SER A 93 -19.91 -20.20 2.98
N PHE A 94 -19.17 -19.11 3.17
CA PHE A 94 -18.07 -18.74 2.30
C PHE A 94 -16.93 -19.78 2.35
N ASN A 95 -16.50 -20.16 3.54
CA ASN A 95 -15.43 -21.14 3.74
C ASN A 95 -15.78 -22.53 3.18
N ARG A 96 -17.06 -22.94 3.24
CA ARG A 96 -17.49 -24.17 2.56
C ARG A 96 -17.21 -24.11 1.06
N ILE A 97 -17.52 -22.98 0.42
CA ILE A 97 -17.24 -22.80 -1.03
C ILE A 97 -15.73 -22.78 -1.28
N ILE A 98 -14.94 -22.11 -0.44
CA ILE A 98 -13.48 -22.14 -0.54
C ILE A 98 -12.96 -23.58 -0.48
N LYS A 99 -13.39 -24.38 0.50
CA LYS A 99 -12.96 -25.76 0.71
C LYS A 99 -13.42 -26.70 -0.42
N ASP A 100 -14.64 -26.51 -0.92
CA ASP A 100 -15.26 -27.42 -1.87
C ASP A 100 -14.93 -27.09 -3.33
N ARG A 101 -14.61 -25.81 -3.64
CA ARG A 101 -14.42 -25.34 -5.01
C ARG A 101 -13.03 -24.79 -5.30
N PHE A 102 -12.48 -23.97 -4.44
CA PHE A 102 -11.18 -23.34 -4.69
C PHE A 102 -10.01 -24.24 -4.32
N VAL A 103 -10.00 -24.75 -3.10
CA VAL A 103 -8.91 -25.62 -2.59
C VAL A 103 -8.66 -26.84 -3.48
N PRO A 104 -9.67 -27.61 -3.95
CA PRO A 104 -9.43 -28.76 -4.85
C PRO A 104 -8.86 -28.38 -6.21
N ASN A 105 -9.00 -27.11 -6.61
CA ASN A 105 -8.41 -26.56 -7.85
C ASN A 105 -7.07 -25.85 -7.60
N GLY A 106 -6.46 -26.05 -6.43
CA GLY A 106 -5.16 -25.47 -6.08
C GLY A 106 -5.18 -23.97 -5.87
N LEU A 107 -6.32 -23.37 -5.48
CA LEU A 107 -6.50 -21.94 -5.33
C LEU A 107 -6.90 -21.55 -3.91
N LEU A 108 -6.40 -20.38 -3.45
CA LEU A 108 -6.85 -19.75 -2.22
C LEU A 108 -6.96 -18.22 -2.41
N PRO A 109 -8.18 -17.64 -2.40
CA PRO A 109 -8.36 -16.19 -2.39
C PRO A 109 -7.81 -15.55 -1.11
N TYR A 110 -7.33 -14.30 -1.18
CA TYR A 110 -6.82 -13.59 0.01
C TYR A 110 -7.86 -13.48 1.13
N SER A 111 -9.12 -13.19 0.80
CA SER A 111 -10.22 -13.22 1.79
C SER A 111 -10.46 -14.62 2.35
N GLY A 112 -10.28 -15.66 1.53
CA GLY A 112 -10.37 -17.06 1.95
C GLY A 112 -9.34 -17.43 3.01
N MET A 113 -8.12 -16.91 2.89
CA MET A 113 -7.06 -17.11 3.87
C MET A 113 -7.48 -16.60 5.26
N ILE A 114 -7.92 -15.34 5.34
CA ILE A 114 -8.36 -14.73 6.61
C ILE A 114 -9.60 -15.44 7.15
N SER A 115 -10.58 -15.74 6.30
CA SER A 115 -11.84 -16.36 6.74
C SER A 115 -11.66 -17.78 7.25
N LEU A 116 -10.76 -18.58 6.66
CA LEU A 116 -10.39 -19.92 7.18
C LEU A 116 -9.65 -19.80 8.52
N ALA A 117 -8.80 -18.80 8.71
CA ALA A 117 -8.15 -18.55 10.00
C ALA A 117 -9.16 -18.13 11.07
N ILE A 118 -10.20 -17.35 10.72
CA ILE A 118 -11.31 -17.03 11.63
C ILE A 118 -12.06 -18.30 12.06
N GLU A 119 -12.37 -19.19 11.12
CA GLU A 119 -13.03 -20.48 11.40
C GLU A 119 -12.18 -21.34 12.33
N LEU A 120 -10.88 -21.42 12.06
CA LEU A 120 -9.92 -22.15 12.90
C LEU A 120 -9.95 -21.66 14.34
N LEU A 121 -9.91 -20.32 14.55
CA LEU A 121 -9.97 -19.75 15.90
C LEU A 121 -11.33 -19.93 16.57
N ALA A 122 -12.41 -19.95 15.81
CA ALA A 122 -13.77 -20.14 16.33
C ALA A 122 -14.01 -21.60 16.75
N ASP A 123 -13.51 -22.57 15.99
CA ASP A 123 -13.78 -23.99 16.24
C ASP A 123 -12.78 -24.61 17.23
N PHE A 124 -11.60 -24.03 17.42
CA PHE A 124 -10.55 -24.56 18.31
C PHE A 124 -10.21 -23.60 19.47
N SER A 125 -11.03 -23.62 20.51
CA SER A 125 -10.85 -22.77 21.70
C SER A 125 -9.48 -22.92 22.36
N LYS A 126 -8.91 -24.13 22.39
CA LYS A 126 -7.56 -24.37 22.94
C LYS A 126 -6.47 -23.66 22.12
N LEU A 127 -6.60 -23.60 20.81
CA LEU A 127 -5.68 -22.85 19.96
C LEU A 127 -5.79 -21.36 20.25
N ARG A 128 -7.01 -20.83 20.37
CA ARG A 128 -7.24 -19.43 20.74
C ARG A 128 -6.60 -19.09 22.08
N SER A 129 -6.83 -19.92 23.14
CA SER A 129 -6.18 -19.75 24.44
C SER A 129 -4.66 -19.80 24.35
N TYR A 130 -4.10 -20.74 23.58
CA TYR A 130 -2.66 -20.81 23.37
C TYR A 130 -2.12 -19.52 22.73
N LEU A 131 -2.76 -19.01 21.68
CA LEU A 131 -2.31 -17.82 20.99
C LEU A 131 -2.42 -16.57 21.86
N SER A 132 -3.51 -16.38 22.61
CA SER A 132 -3.64 -15.25 23.54
C SER A 132 -2.61 -15.28 24.67
N THR A 133 -2.18 -16.47 25.10
CA THR A 133 -1.08 -16.62 26.06
C THR A 133 0.29 -16.38 25.43
N ALA A 134 0.48 -16.86 24.21
CA ALA A 134 1.74 -16.68 23.47
C ALA A 134 1.96 -15.22 23.04
N PHE A 135 0.87 -14.50 22.75
CA PHE A 135 0.87 -13.09 22.35
C PHE A 135 0.01 -12.26 23.32
N PRO A 136 0.46 -12.03 24.55
CA PRO A 136 -0.32 -11.34 25.57
C PRO A 136 -0.55 -9.86 25.24
N VAL A 137 0.26 -9.28 24.34
CA VAL A 137 0.12 -7.90 23.85
C VAL A 137 0.13 -7.91 22.32
N VAL A 138 -0.88 -7.26 21.74
CA VAL A 138 -1.01 -7.06 20.29
C VAL A 138 -0.94 -5.58 19.98
N LEU A 139 -0.02 -5.22 19.08
CA LEU A 139 0.11 -3.85 18.56
C LEU A 139 -0.35 -3.85 17.10
N VAL A 140 -1.31 -2.99 16.77
CA VAL A 140 -1.79 -2.80 15.39
C VAL A 140 -1.36 -1.42 14.93
N ASP A 141 -0.46 -1.39 13.96
CA ASP A 141 -0.06 -0.16 13.29
C ASP A 141 -0.93 0.11 12.07
N GLU A 142 -1.04 1.37 11.63
CA GLU A 142 -1.88 1.81 10.51
C GLU A 142 -3.33 1.28 10.62
N ALA A 143 -3.86 1.27 11.83
CA ALA A 143 -5.14 0.64 12.15
C ALA A 143 -6.30 1.13 11.26
N GLN A 144 -6.26 2.39 10.76
CA GLN A 144 -7.29 2.96 9.89
C GLN A 144 -7.45 2.22 8.56
N ASP A 145 -6.49 1.37 8.16
CA ASP A 145 -6.57 0.58 6.93
C ASP A 145 -7.12 -0.84 7.15
N THR A 146 -7.48 -1.17 8.38
CA THR A 146 -8.04 -2.48 8.72
C THR A 146 -9.44 -2.63 8.12
N ASN A 147 -9.65 -3.68 7.32
CA ASN A 147 -10.99 -4.04 6.84
C ASN A 147 -11.76 -4.87 7.87
N ALA A 148 -13.07 -5.03 7.65
CA ALA A 148 -13.95 -5.72 8.60
C ALA A 148 -13.54 -7.18 8.83
N LEU A 149 -13.05 -7.88 7.81
CA LEU A 149 -12.62 -9.28 7.94
C LEU A 149 -11.36 -9.41 8.81
N CYS A 150 -10.36 -8.54 8.59
CA CYS A 150 -9.16 -8.45 9.42
C CYS A 150 -9.50 -8.04 10.87
N TYR A 151 -10.48 -7.15 11.06
CA TYR A 151 -10.94 -6.75 12.39
C TYR A 151 -11.60 -7.92 13.14
N ILE A 152 -12.42 -8.73 12.45
CA ILE A 152 -13.01 -9.95 13.02
C ILE A 152 -11.90 -10.94 13.40
N PHE A 153 -10.91 -11.12 12.55
CA PHE A 153 -9.76 -11.98 12.82
C PHE A 153 -8.97 -11.50 14.04
N LEU A 154 -8.68 -10.21 14.13
CA LEU A 154 -8.03 -9.60 15.28
C LEU A 154 -8.80 -9.90 16.59
N LYS A 155 -10.11 -9.66 16.59
CA LYS A 155 -10.96 -9.98 17.75
C LYS A 155 -10.94 -11.47 18.12
N GLY A 156 -10.77 -12.34 17.12
CA GLY A 156 -10.63 -13.78 17.35
C GLY A 156 -9.33 -14.19 18.05
N LEU A 157 -8.27 -13.38 17.93
CA LEU A 157 -6.97 -13.61 18.58
C LEU A 157 -6.94 -13.16 20.05
N LEU A 158 -7.78 -12.19 20.40
CA LEU A 158 -7.78 -11.59 21.74
C LEU A 158 -8.57 -12.41 22.75
N SER A 159 -8.14 -12.35 23.99
CA SER A 159 -8.87 -12.76 25.19
C SER A 159 -9.10 -11.55 26.10
N ASP A 160 -9.86 -11.73 27.18
CA ASP A 160 -10.12 -10.66 28.16
C ASP A 160 -8.83 -10.18 28.89
N GLU A 161 -7.77 -11.00 28.86
CA GLU A 161 -6.46 -10.69 29.45
C GLU A 161 -5.47 -10.10 28.44
N SER A 162 -5.83 -10.03 27.14
CA SER A 162 -4.94 -9.53 26.12
C SER A 162 -4.82 -8.01 26.18
N GLY A 163 -3.59 -7.49 26.24
CA GLY A 163 -3.31 -6.08 26.00
C GLY A 163 -3.37 -5.77 24.50
N ILE A 164 -4.04 -4.68 24.13
CA ILE A 164 -4.06 -4.22 22.73
C ILE A 164 -3.81 -2.72 22.64
N CYS A 165 -2.97 -2.32 21.69
CA CYS A 165 -2.79 -0.94 21.28
C CYS A 165 -3.01 -0.83 19.78
N MET A 166 -3.76 0.17 19.34
CA MET A 166 -4.02 0.45 17.93
C MET A 166 -3.53 1.86 17.61
N PHE A 167 -2.59 1.95 16.69
CA PHE A 167 -2.04 3.21 16.19
C PHE A 167 -2.64 3.49 14.82
N GLY A 168 -3.07 4.72 14.58
CA GLY A 168 -3.61 5.10 13.29
C GLY A 168 -4.05 6.55 13.21
N ASP A 169 -4.08 7.06 12.01
CA ASP A 169 -4.61 8.38 11.69
C ASP A 169 -5.83 8.23 10.77
N PRO A 170 -7.06 8.49 11.26
CA PRO A 170 -8.26 8.35 10.44
C PRO A 170 -8.23 9.18 9.15
N ILE A 171 -7.45 10.26 9.12
CA ILE A 171 -7.27 11.11 7.94
C ILE A 171 -6.42 10.43 6.86
N GLN A 172 -5.52 9.52 7.24
CA GLN A 172 -4.70 8.72 6.33
C GLN A 172 -5.39 7.43 5.85
N ARG A 173 -6.71 7.31 6.01
CA ARG A 173 -7.50 6.19 5.48
C ARG A 173 -7.64 6.33 3.96
N VAL A 174 -6.70 5.80 3.22
CA VAL A 174 -6.67 5.86 1.74
C VAL A 174 -7.10 4.55 1.07
N TYR A 175 -7.39 3.52 1.86
CA TYR A 175 -7.81 2.19 1.41
C TYR A 175 -9.32 1.94 1.58
N GLY A 176 -10.14 2.98 1.68
CA GLY A 176 -11.61 2.87 1.75
C GLY A 176 -12.20 2.06 0.59
N PHE A 177 -11.64 2.21 -0.62
CA PHE A 177 -12.09 1.49 -1.81
C PHE A 177 -11.86 -0.03 -1.78
N ILE A 178 -10.96 -0.53 -0.93
CA ILE A 178 -10.74 -1.98 -0.69
C ILE A 178 -11.35 -2.45 0.63
N GLY A 179 -12.15 -1.62 1.30
CA GLY A 179 -12.94 -1.99 2.46
C GLY A 179 -12.34 -1.64 3.81
N ALA A 180 -11.34 -0.73 3.88
CA ALA A 180 -10.92 -0.17 5.17
C ALA A 180 -12.13 0.43 5.90
N MET A 181 -12.32 0.02 7.15
CA MET A 181 -13.53 0.34 7.92
C MET A 181 -13.65 1.83 8.21
N GLU A 182 -14.82 2.38 7.87
CA GLU A 182 -15.19 3.69 8.35
C GLU A 182 -15.54 3.62 9.85
N GLY A 183 -15.16 4.63 10.61
CA GLY A 183 -15.45 4.68 12.05
C GLY A 183 -14.75 3.61 12.89
N LEU A 184 -13.71 2.96 12.40
CA LEU A 184 -12.97 1.92 13.14
C LEU A 184 -12.51 2.41 14.50
N LYS A 185 -12.05 3.67 14.63
CA LYS A 185 -11.66 4.25 15.93
C LYS A 185 -12.79 4.12 16.95
N THR A 186 -13.98 4.60 16.61
CA THR A 186 -15.16 4.54 17.48
C THR A 186 -15.55 3.10 17.81
N LYS A 187 -15.58 2.24 16.78
CA LYS A 187 -15.94 0.83 16.94
C LYS A 187 -14.94 0.09 17.84
N ALA A 188 -13.65 0.25 17.61
CA ALA A 188 -12.60 -0.40 18.41
C ALA A 188 -12.61 0.12 19.85
N THR A 189 -12.84 1.42 20.06
CA THR A 189 -13.01 2.00 21.40
C THR A 189 -14.14 1.31 22.17
N THR A 190 -15.28 1.08 21.52
CA THR A 190 -16.43 0.41 22.15
C THR A 190 -16.22 -1.10 22.31
N ASP A 191 -15.83 -1.78 21.21
CA ASP A 191 -15.76 -3.25 21.17
C ASP A 191 -14.62 -3.83 22.03
N LEU A 192 -13.51 -3.09 22.15
CA LEU A 192 -12.27 -3.52 22.80
C LEU A 192 -11.97 -2.70 24.07
N CYS A 193 -12.92 -1.88 24.51
CA CYS A 193 -12.80 -1.01 25.70
C CYS A 193 -11.51 -0.15 25.68
N LEU A 194 -11.12 0.38 24.52
CA LEU A 194 -9.91 1.17 24.39
C LEU A 194 -10.09 2.61 24.90
N SER A 195 -9.03 3.14 25.51
CA SER A 195 -8.95 4.55 25.87
C SER A 195 -8.24 5.31 24.73
N PRO A 196 -8.94 6.20 23.99
CA PRO A 196 -8.31 6.96 22.92
C PRO A 196 -7.31 7.98 23.47
N MET A 197 -6.13 8.02 22.84
CA MET A 197 -5.10 9.03 23.11
C MET A 197 -4.74 9.72 21.79
N GLU A 198 -4.43 11.01 21.85
CA GLU A 198 -3.96 11.77 20.70
C GLU A 198 -2.48 12.12 20.85
N LEU A 199 -1.70 11.88 19.79
CA LEU A 199 -0.30 12.28 19.71
C LEU A 199 -0.28 13.71 19.14
N GLU A 200 0.02 14.69 19.98
CA GLU A 200 -0.03 16.11 19.61
C GLU A 200 1.31 16.62 19.06
N HIS A 201 2.43 16.03 19.48
CA HIS A 201 3.75 16.49 19.08
C HIS A 201 4.18 15.90 17.73
N ASN A 202 4.44 16.79 16.79
CA ASN A 202 4.99 16.43 15.50
C ASN A 202 6.53 16.42 15.56
N HIS A 203 7.12 15.22 15.67
CA HIS A 203 8.58 15.07 15.66
C HIS A 203 9.18 14.96 14.24
N ARG A 204 8.33 14.84 13.22
CA ARG A 204 8.77 14.66 11.84
C ARG A 204 9.10 16.00 11.18
N PHE A 205 8.29 17.03 11.46
CA PHE A 205 8.46 18.36 10.91
C PHE A 205 8.87 19.32 12.02
N SER A 206 10.04 19.95 11.87
CA SER A 206 10.46 21.05 12.73
C SER A 206 9.52 22.26 12.56
N GLY A 207 9.42 23.13 13.56
CA GLY A 207 8.66 24.36 13.44
C GLY A 207 9.14 25.19 12.23
N GLY A 208 8.20 25.70 11.42
CA GLY A 208 8.47 26.41 10.18
C GLY A 208 8.70 25.52 8.94
N SER A 209 8.49 24.22 9.02
CA SER A 209 8.54 23.35 7.85
C SER A 209 7.37 23.65 6.92
N ILE A 210 7.67 24.08 5.69
CA ILE A 210 6.67 24.34 4.63
C ILE A 210 5.77 23.12 4.39
N VAL A 211 6.36 21.94 4.36
CA VAL A 211 5.60 20.67 4.18
C VAL A 211 4.70 20.39 5.38
N GLY A 212 5.19 20.67 6.59
CA GLY A 212 4.41 20.49 7.82
C GLY A 212 3.20 21.44 7.88
N GLU A 213 3.40 22.70 7.53
CA GLU A 213 2.33 23.72 7.48
C GLU A 213 1.30 23.39 6.40
N LEU A 214 1.74 22.98 5.22
CA LEU A 214 0.85 22.56 4.13
C LEU A 214 0.03 21.31 4.51
N GLY A 215 0.67 20.32 5.12
CA GLY A 215 -0.02 19.14 5.64
C GLY A 215 -1.07 19.49 6.68
N ALA A 216 -0.76 20.39 7.63
CA ALA A 216 -1.69 20.87 8.64
C ALA A 216 -2.88 21.62 8.01
N ALA A 217 -2.65 22.42 6.97
CA ALA A 217 -3.71 23.14 6.27
C ALA A 217 -4.65 22.18 5.51
N ILE A 218 -4.13 21.18 4.80
CA ILE A 218 -4.94 20.14 4.14
C ILE A 218 -5.78 19.40 5.20
N ARG A 219 -5.15 19.00 6.32
CA ARG A 219 -5.83 18.31 7.43
C ARG A 219 -6.98 19.14 8.03
N SER A 220 -6.79 20.46 8.17
CA SER A 220 -7.83 21.38 8.65
C SER A 220 -9.00 21.44 7.68
N ASN A 221 -8.74 21.53 6.38
CA ASN A 221 -9.77 21.50 5.33
C ASN A 221 -10.61 20.22 5.38
N MET A 222 -9.97 19.06 5.61
CA MET A 222 -10.69 17.77 5.74
C MET A 222 -11.62 17.74 6.97
N LYS A 223 -11.33 18.54 7.99
CA LYS A 223 -12.18 18.74 9.18
C LYS A 223 -13.21 19.87 9.01
N GLY A 224 -13.33 20.45 7.81
CA GLY A 224 -14.22 21.58 7.54
C GLY A 224 -13.77 22.91 8.17
N ALA A 225 -12.49 23.02 8.54
CA ALA A 225 -11.88 24.22 9.12
C ALA A 225 -10.82 24.79 8.17
N ILE A 226 -10.57 26.10 8.27
CA ILE A 226 -9.47 26.77 7.58
C ILE A 226 -8.33 26.95 8.58
N ALA A 227 -7.12 26.53 8.21
CA ALA A 227 -5.94 26.72 9.06
C ALA A 227 -5.56 28.21 9.17
N ASN A 228 -4.97 28.58 10.29
CA ASN A 228 -4.32 29.87 10.42
C ASN A 228 -3.03 29.88 9.57
N GLY A 229 -2.84 30.92 8.79
CA GLY A 229 -1.74 31.04 7.84
C GLY A 229 -2.17 30.76 6.41
N MET A 230 -1.28 30.98 5.46
CA MET A 230 -1.47 30.68 4.03
C MET A 230 -0.22 29.95 3.52
N PRO A 231 -0.03 28.67 3.86
CA PRO A 231 1.10 27.90 3.34
C PRO A 231 1.07 27.87 1.81
N ARG A 232 2.25 27.93 1.21
CA ARG A 232 2.41 27.93 -0.24
C ARG A 232 2.40 26.53 -0.79
N LEU A 233 1.62 26.29 -1.84
CA LEU A 233 1.62 25.06 -2.61
C LEU A 233 2.27 25.33 -3.97
N PRO A 234 3.52 24.88 -4.20
CA PRO A 234 4.16 25.00 -5.50
C PRO A 234 3.39 24.18 -6.55
N ILE A 235 2.86 24.85 -7.59
CA ILE A 235 2.11 24.22 -8.68
C ILE A 235 2.66 24.64 -10.04
N TYR A 236 2.82 23.66 -10.95
CA TYR A 236 3.04 23.88 -12.37
C TYR A 236 1.78 23.55 -13.17
N VAL A 237 1.47 24.36 -14.17
CA VAL A 237 0.32 24.10 -15.05
C VAL A 237 0.80 24.05 -16.48
N GLY A 238 0.91 22.86 -17.04
CA GLY A 238 1.25 22.62 -18.45
C GLY A 238 0.07 22.86 -19.39
N ALA A 239 0.34 23.26 -20.62
CA ALA A 239 -0.70 23.34 -21.65
C ALA A 239 -1.29 21.95 -21.97
N ALA A 240 -0.44 20.93 -21.98
CA ALA A 240 -0.82 19.52 -22.14
C ALA A 240 -0.06 18.63 -21.13
N GLN A 241 -0.46 17.35 -21.05
CA GLN A 241 0.24 16.36 -20.19
C GLN A 241 1.71 16.14 -20.60
N GLN A 242 2.05 16.35 -21.88
CA GLN A 242 3.45 16.28 -22.33
C GLN A 242 4.29 17.40 -21.72
N ASP A 243 3.79 18.65 -21.72
CA ASP A 243 4.49 19.79 -21.11
C ASP A 243 4.66 19.58 -19.61
N GLU A 244 3.65 19.02 -18.95
CA GLU A 244 3.69 18.66 -17.55
C GLU A 244 4.79 17.63 -17.28
N ALA A 245 4.86 16.54 -18.07
CA ALA A 245 5.87 15.51 -17.94
C ALA A 245 7.28 16.06 -18.14
N THR A 246 7.48 16.86 -19.19
CA THR A 246 8.78 17.48 -19.52
C THR A 246 9.22 18.42 -18.40
N ALA A 247 8.33 19.25 -17.84
CA ALA A 247 8.67 20.17 -16.76
C ALA A 247 9.08 19.43 -15.47
N ILE A 248 8.35 18.35 -15.11
CA ILE A 248 8.68 17.51 -13.96
C ILE A 248 10.08 16.92 -14.11
N VAL A 249 10.35 16.27 -15.25
CA VAL A 249 11.63 15.58 -15.49
C VAL A 249 12.78 16.57 -15.56
N SER A 250 12.59 17.73 -16.20
CA SER A 250 13.59 18.81 -16.21
C SER A 250 13.91 19.33 -14.81
N LYS A 251 12.88 19.49 -13.94
CA LYS A 251 13.10 19.89 -12.53
C LYS A 251 13.80 18.80 -11.74
N VAL A 252 13.44 17.54 -11.95
CA VAL A 252 14.12 16.37 -11.35
C VAL A 252 15.60 16.36 -11.75
N ALA A 253 15.90 16.55 -13.03
CA ALA A 253 17.28 16.63 -13.52
C ALA A 253 18.07 17.79 -12.87
N ALA A 254 17.46 18.96 -12.72
CA ALA A 254 18.08 20.09 -12.04
C ALA A 254 18.35 19.81 -10.56
N LEU A 255 17.42 19.15 -9.85
CA LEU A 255 17.59 18.75 -8.44
C LEU A 255 18.71 17.71 -8.26
N ILE A 256 18.84 16.77 -9.18
CA ILE A 256 19.96 15.81 -9.18
C ILE A 256 21.31 16.55 -9.31
N GLN A 257 21.40 17.53 -10.20
CA GLN A 257 22.64 18.30 -10.42
C GLN A 257 23.09 19.07 -9.18
N VAL A 258 22.17 19.56 -8.38
CA VAL A 258 22.49 20.26 -7.12
C VAL A 258 22.60 19.32 -5.92
N GLY A 259 22.52 18.01 -6.14
CA GLY A 259 22.73 17.00 -5.10
C GLY A 259 21.57 16.88 -4.10
N VAL A 260 20.36 17.21 -4.50
CA VAL A 260 19.17 16.94 -3.67
C VAL A 260 19.06 15.43 -3.47
N GLY A 261 18.78 15.01 -2.26
CA GLY A 261 18.71 13.59 -1.89
C GLY A 261 17.61 12.82 -2.61
N ARG A 262 16.94 11.91 -1.92
CA ARG A 262 15.92 11.04 -2.54
C ARG A 262 14.71 11.82 -3.05
N ILE A 263 14.30 11.53 -4.28
CA ILE A 263 13.17 12.17 -4.97
C ILE A 263 12.09 11.11 -5.26
N ALA A 264 10.81 11.45 -5.03
CA ALA A 264 9.70 10.63 -5.48
C ALA A 264 8.81 11.37 -6.47
N ILE A 265 8.30 10.63 -7.46
CA ILE A 265 7.19 11.03 -8.33
C ILE A 265 5.99 10.17 -7.96
N LEU A 266 5.03 10.76 -7.26
CA LEU A 266 3.91 10.05 -6.67
C LEU A 266 2.63 10.31 -7.48
N VAL A 267 2.24 9.35 -8.31
CA VAL A 267 1.02 9.44 -9.11
C VAL A 267 -0.19 8.89 -8.34
N ARG A 268 -1.37 9.43 -8.62
CA ARG A 268 -2.62 8.88 -8.07
C ARG A 268 -2.89 7.45 -8.58
N LYS A 269 -2.63 7.21 -9.85
CA LYS A 269 -2.77 5.91 -10.53
C LYS A 269 -1.88 5.87 -11.77
N ARG A 270 -1.58 4.67 -12.25
CA ARG A 270 -0.96 4.50 -13.57
C ARG A 270 -1.92 5.01 -14.67
N GLY A 271 -1.39 5.69 -15.66
CA GLY A 271 -2.14 6.25 -16.79
C GLY A 271 -1.25 7.05 -17.72
N ALA A 272 -1.83 7.67 -18.73
CA ALA A 272 -1.08 8.35 -19.81
C ALA A 272 -0.01 9.33 -19.32
N LEU A 273 -0.28 10.13 -18.29
CA LEU A 273 0.72 11.06 -17.73
C LEU A 273 1.89 10.31 -17.08
N ALA A 274 1.62 9.21 -16.40
CA ALA A 274 2.67 8.38 -15.79
C ALA A 274 3.58 7.78 -16.90
N ASP A 275 2.98 7.30 -17.98
CA ASP A 275 3.71 6.73 -19.11
C ASP A 275 4.59 7.82 -19.78
N LEU A 276 4.06 9.03 -19.98
CA LEU A 276 4.83 10.18 -20.52
C LEU A 276 6.00 10.57 -19.62
N ILE A 277 5.81 10.58 -18.29
CA ILE A 277 6.90 10.86 -17.35
C ILE A 277 7.99 9.78 -17.44
N MET A 278 7.62 8.51 -17.53
CA MET A 278 8.58 7.41 -17.69
C MET A 278 9.34 7.49 -19.03
N GLU A 279 8.67 7.88 -20.11
CA GLU A 279 9.29 8.13 -21.40
C GLU A 279 10.33 9.26 -21.32
N GLU A 280 9.96 10.40 -20.69
CA GLU A 280 10.89 11.54 -20.54
C GLU A 280 12.06 11.20 -19.60
N LEU A 281 11.85 10.47 -18.48
CA LEU A 281 12.94 9.99 -17.62
C LEU A 281 13.92 9.10 -18.41
N THR A 282 13.39 8.22 -19.24
CA THR A 282 14.19 7.33 -20.09
C THR A 282 14.98 8.11 -21.14
N LYS A 283 14.36 9.10 -21.77
CA LYS A 283 14.97 9.98 -22.78
C LYS A 283 16.12 10.81 -22.19
N GLU A 284 15.96 11.30 -20.97
CA GLU A 284 17.01 12.03 -20.23
C GLU A 284 18.06 11.09 -19.60
N GLY A 285 17.96 9.78 -19.79
CA GLY A 285 18.90 8.79 -19.24
C GLY A 285 18.85 8.69 -17.70
N ILE A 286 17.76 9.13 -17.08
CA ILE A 286 17.60 9.14 -15.63
C ILE A 286 17.15 7.75 -15.17
N SER A 287 17.94 7.11 -14.33
CA SER A 287 17.58 5.82 -13.71
C SER A 287 16.62 6.03 -12.55
N TYR A 288 15.58 5.21 -12.46
CA TYR A 288 14.58 5.30 -11.40
C TYR A 288 14.02 3.92 -11.03
N PHE A 289 13.53 3.79 -9.80
CA PHE A 289 12.73 2.66 -9.38
C PHE A 289 11.28 2.84 -9.87
N ASN A 290 10.80 1.93 -10.70
CA ASN A 290 9.40 1.91 -11.12
C ASN A 290 8.58 1.00 -10.19
N GLY A 291 7.89 1.61 -9.23
CA GLY A 291 7.02 0.94 -8.26
C GLY A 291 5.53 0.94 -8.63
N LEU A 292 5.18 1.14 -9.91
CA LEU A 292 3.77 1.20 -10.37
C LEU A 292 3.12 -0.18 -10.55
N PHE A 293 3.78 -1.26 -10.17
CA PHE A 293 3.17 -2.59 -10.11
C PHE A 293 2.33 -2.78 -8.85
N SER A 294 1.38 -3.71 -8.88
CA SER A 294 0.61 -4.12 -7.71
C SER A 294 1.20 -5.39 -7.09
N ASP A 295 1.18 -5.50 -5.77
CA ASP A 295 1.59 -6.71 -5.05
C ASP A 295 0.65 -7.89 -5.35
N THR A 296 -0.55 -7.61 -5.85
CA THR A 296 -1.55 -8.60 -6.30
C THR A 296 -1.56 -8.78 -7.82
N SER A 297 -0.63 -8.15 -8.57
CA SER A 297 -0.53 -8.36 -10.01
C SER A 297 -0.04 -9.77 -10.33
N GLN A 298 -0.56 -10.35 -11.39
CA GLN A 298 -0.17 -11.68 -11.84
C GLN A 298 1.34 -11.77 -12.08
N GLU A 299 1.93 -10.74 -12.67
CA GLU A 299 3.37 -10.67 -12.91
C GLU A 299 4.20 -10.71 -11.61
N PHE A 300 3.78 -9.98 -10.58
CA PHE A 300 4.49 -9.99 -9.29
C PHE A 300 4.35 -11.32 -8.57
N ILE A 301 3.19 -11.97 -8.66
CA ILE A 301 2.96 -13.32 -8.13
C ILE A 301 3.88 -14.32 -8.85
N GLU A 302 3.95 -14.27 -10.19
CA GLU A 302 4.84 -15.13 -11.00
C GLU A 302 6.32 -14.89 -10.69
N PHE A 303 6.71 -13.63 -10.50
CA PHE A 303 8.05 -13.29 -10.07
C PHE A 303 8.39 -13.89 -8.69
N ASN A 304 7.50 -13.76 -7.70
CA ASN A 304 7.73 -14.34 -6.37
C ASN A 304 7.83 -15.87 -6.43
N ALA A 305 6.96 -16.53 -7.21
CA ALA A 305 7.03 -17.98 -7.42
C ALA A 305 8.36 -18.41 -8.08
N PHE A 306 8.82 -17.66 -9.08
CA PHE A 306 10.12 -17.87 -9.71
C PHE A 306 11.27 -17.69 -8.73
N ALA A 307 11.29 -16.61 -7.96
CA ALA A 307 12.33 -16.36 -6.97
C ALA A 307 12.34 -17.44 -5.87
N LEU A 308 11.16 -17.86 -5.42
CA LEU A 308 11.00 -18.94 -4.45
C LEU A 308 11.59 -20.27 -4.97
N SER A 309 11.31 -20.63 -6.23
CA SER A 309 11.89 -21.86 -6.82
C SER A 309 13.42 -21.82 -6.83
N LYS A 310 14.01 -20.67 -7.18
CA LYS A 310 15.48 -20.50 -7.17
C LYS A 310 16.08 -20.65 -5.76
N VAL A 311 15.41 -20.10 -4.74
CA VAL A 311 15.84 -20.22 -3.34
C VAL A 311 15.76 -21.67 -2.87
N THR A 312 14.68 -22.37 -3.18
CA THR A 312 14.48 -23.77 -2.77
C THR A 312 15.43 -24.74 -3.50
N ASP A 313 15.64 -24.53 -4.80
CA ASP A 313 16.57 -25.32 -5.61
C ASP A 313 18.02 -25.18 -5.13
N ALA A 314 18.44 -23.96 -4.81
CA ALA A 314 19.79 -23.69 -4.30
C ALA A 314 20.03 -24.26 -2.89
N ALA A 315 18.97 -24.44 -2.10
CA ALA A 315 19.05 -25.05 -0.77
C ALA A 315 18.87 -26.57 -0.76
N SER A 316 18.62 -27.19 -1.94
CA SER A 316 18.42 -28.66 -2.04
C SER A 316 19.68 -29.40 -1.61
N GLY A 317 19.62 -30.04 -0.43
CA GLY A 317 20.72 -30.80 0.18
C GLY A 317 21.41 -30.13 1.37
N GLU A 318 21.16 -28.87 1.67
CA GLU A 318 21.70 -28.15 2.82
C GLU A 318 20.59 -27.76 3.81
N LYS A 319 20.89 -27.81 5.13
CA LYS A 319 19.93 -27.41 6.18
C LYS A 319 19.89 -25.88 6.36
N GLY A 320 19.90 -25.11 5.27
CA GLY A 320 19.82 -23.64 5.34
C GLY A 320 20.72 -22.93 4.31
N VAL A 321 20.71 -21.60 4.33
CA VAL A 321 21.45 -20.76 3.38
C VAL A 321 22.45 -19.87 4.12
N SER A 322 23.75 -20.02 3.82
CA SER A 322 24.79 -19.13 4.34
C SER A 322 24.63 -17.71 3.77
N ARG A 323 25.29 -16.70 4.34
CA ARG A 323 25.26 -15.32 3.82
C ARG A 323 25.75 -15.26 2.36
N SER A 324 26.88 -15.91 2.08
CA SER A 324 27.45 -15.94 0.74
C SER A 324 26.54 -16.68 -0.26
N ALA A 325 25.84 -17.73 0.19
CA ALA A 325 24.88 -18.43 -0.63
C ALA A 325 23.63 -17.55 -0.92
N ALA A 326 23.13 -16.83 0.08
CA ALA A 326 22.03 -15.87 -0.12
C ALA A 326 22.40 -14.78 -1.14
N ASP A 327 23.59 -14.21 -1.05
CA ASP A 327 24.09 -13.22 -2.02
C ASP A 327 24.12 -13.81 -3.44
N LYS A 328 24.65 -15.04 -3.62
CA LYS A 328 24.72 -15.71 -4.93
C LYS A 328 23.33 -16.02 -5.51
N ILE A 329 22.38 -16.42 -4.67
CA ILE A 329 20.99 -16.68 -5.08
C ILE A 329 20.36 -15.38 -5.58
N ILE A 330 20.50 -14.30 -4.81
CA ILE A 330 19.97 -12.97 -5.18
C ILE A 330 20.61 -12.47 -6.48
N ASP A 331 21.92 -12.64 -6.66
CA ASP A 331 22.63 -12.29 -7.90
C ASP A 331 22.08 -13.09 -9.08
N SER A 332 21.95 -14.41 -8.93
CA SER A 332 21.42 -15.27 -10.00
C SER A 332 20.01 -14.86 -10.43
N ILE A 333 19.13 -14.56 -9.48
CA ILE A 333 17.77 -14.08 -9.79
C ILE A 333 17.86 -12.73 -10.50
N SER A 334 18.66 -11.79 -10.01
CA SER A 334 18.82 -10.45 -10.58
C SER A 334 19.38 -10.50 -12.00
N ASP A 335 20.37 -11.34 -12.25
CA ASP A 335 20.97 -11.50 -13.58
C ASP A 335 19.96 -12.03 -14.60
N GLU A 336 19.13 -13.02 -14.23
CA GLU A 336 18.08 -13.54 -15.09
C GLU A 336 17.01 -12.47 -15.43
N LEU A 337 16.70 -11.58 -14.48
CA LEU A 337 15.79 -10.45 -14.69
C LEU A 337 16.40 -9.40 -15.63
N LEU A 338 17.69 -9.11 -15.50
CA LEU A 338 18.36 -8.05 -16.23
C LEU A 338 18.84 -8.49 -17.62
N THR A 339 19.27 -9.74 -17.77
CA THR A 339 19.72 -10.29 -19.07
C THR A 339 18.57 -10.71 -19.99
N GLY A 340 17.35 -10.78 -19.45
CA GLY A 340 16.14 -11.02 -20.20
C GLY A 340 15.91 -12.48 -20.60
N SER A 341 16.54 -13.44 -19.94
CA SER A 341 16.23 -14.88 -20.10
C SER A 341 14.77 -15.15 -19.70
N ARG A 342 14.25 -14.40 -18.73
CA ARG A 342 12.84 -14.30 -18.39
C ARG A 342 12.40 -12.83 -18.36
N ARG A 343 11.48 -12.44 -19.24
CA ARG A 343 11.04 -11.05 -19.34
C ARG A 343 9.88 -10.77 -18.41
N PHE A 344 10.09 -9.80 -17.50
CA PHE A 344 9.07 -9.16 -16.69
C PHE A 344 9.04 -7.67 -17.05
N GLU A 345 7.87 -7.08 -17.10
CA GLU A 345 7.69 -5.64 -17.36
C GLU A 345 8.46 -4.81 -16.31
N TYR A 346 8.40 -5.24 -15.04
CA TYR A 346 9.06 -4.59 -13.91
C TYR A 346 10.38 -5.27 -13.48
N GLY A 347 11.00 -6.06 -14.34
CA GLY A 347 12.18 -6.86 -13.99
C GLY A 347 13.33 -6.06 -13.37
N ARG A 348 13.63 -4.85 -13.89
CA ARG A 348 14.62 -3.94 -13.29
C ARG A 348 14.25 -3.54 -11.85
N SER A 349 12.98 -3.21 -11.62
CA SER A 349 12.50 -2.83 -10.29
C SER A 349 12.54 -4.00 -9.31
N TYR A 350 12.24 -5.21 -9.76
CA TYR A 350 12.40 -6.41 -8.94
C TYR A 350 13.87 -6.66 -8.59
N ALA A 351 14.79 -6.47 -9.52
CA ALA A 351 16.23 -6.55 -9.25
C ALA A 351 16.69 -5.50 -8.21
N MET A 352 16.14 -4.27 -8.27
CA MET A 352 16.42 -3.23 -7.26
C MET A 352 15.88 -3.62 -5.89
N LEU A 353 14.68 -4.22 -5.80
CA LEU A 353 14.13 -4.74 -4.53
C LEU A 353 14.94 -5.93 -3.99
N LEU A 354 15.47 -6.80 -4.85
CA LEU A 354 16.40 -7.85 -4.44
C LEU A 354 17.70 -7.28 -3.87
N GLY A 355 18.22 -6.21 -4.46
CA GLY A 355 19.35 -5.45 -3.90
C GLY A 355 19.05 -4.86 -2.52
N ALA A 356 17.83 -4.33 -2.35
CA ALA A 356 17.34 -3.83 -1.07
C ALA A 356 17.22 -4.95 -0.01
N LEU A 357 16.67 -6.10 -0.39
CA LEU A 357 16.65 -7.30 0.47
C LEU A 357 18.06 -7.72 0.88
N ARG A 358 19.00 -7.72 -0.05
CA ARG A 358 20.42 -8.02 0.26
C ARG A 358 20.99 -7.08 1.30
N LYS A 359 20.75 -5.76 1.16
CA LYS A 359 21.19 -4.77 2.15
C LYS A 359 20.60 -5.05 3.52
N HIS A 360 19.31 -5.34 3.59
CA HIS A 360 18.62 -5.71 4.82
C HIS A 360 19.24 -6.97 5.46
N LEU A 361 19.45 -8.03 4.68
CA LEU A 361 20.05 -9.27 5.17
C LEU A 361 21.47 -9.05 5.72
N LYS A 362 22.24 -8.12 5.14
CA LYS A 362 23.58 -7.78 5.59
C LYS A 362 23.61 -6.93 6.86
N ASN A 363 22.69 -6.00 6.99
CA ASN A 363 22.73 -4.99 8.05
C ASN A 363 21.94 -5.43 9.29
N ASP A 364 20.74 -5.98 9.10
CA ASP A 364 19.80 -6.23 10.19
C ASP A 364 19.66 -7.71 10.57
N CYS A 365 20.02 -8.63 9.66
CA CYS A 365 19.90 -10.06 9.88
C CYS A 365 21.24 -10.75 10.15
N VAL A 366 22.19 -10.03 10.74
CA VAL A 366 23.56 -10.50 10.97
C VAL A 366 23.61 -11.74 11.88
N ALA A 367 22.72 -11.83 12.86
CA ALA A 367 22.70 -12.92 13.85
C ALA A 367 21.95 -14.19 13.40
N MET A 368 21.26 -14.15 12.25
CA MET A 368 20.50 -15.31 11.77
C MET A 368 21.40 -16.50 11.44
N SER A 369 21.01 -17.67 11.92
CA SER A 369 21.58 -18.94 11.48
C SER A 369 21.24 -19.21 10.00
N PRO A 370 21.95 -20.15 9.34
CA PRO A 370 21.63 -20.53 7.96
C PRO A 370 20.18 -21.01 7.77
N SER A 371 19.61 -21.75 8.71
CA SER A 371 18.23 -22.23 8.67
C SER A 371 17.24 -21.08 8.81
N GLU A 372 17.43 -20.22 9.82
CA GLU A 372 16.56 -19.05 10.02
C GLU A 372 16.57 -18.11 8.82
N ARG A 373 17.75 -17.92 8.19
CA ARG A 373 17.86 -17.09 6.98
C ARG A 373 17.12 -17.70 5.80
N PHE A 374 17.21 -19.01 5.63
CA PHE A 374 16.46 -19.73 4.59
C PHE A 374 14.96 -19.55 4.80
N ASP A 375 14.46 -19.86 6.00
CA ASP A 375 13.03 -19.73 6.33
C ASP A 375 12.54 -18.28 6.15
N TYR A 376 13.38 -17.30 6.51
CA TYR A 376 13.08 -15.89 6.33
C TYR A 376 12.97 -15.49 4.86
N ILE A 377 13.93 -15.89 4.00
CA ILE A 377 13.89 -15.60 2.56
C ILE A 377 12.68 -16.30 1.90
N VAL A 378 12.43 -17.55 2.26
CA VAL A 378 11.25 -18.29 1.80
C VAL A 378 9.96 -17.56 2.18
N SER A 379 9.84 -17.06 3.41
CA SER A 379 8.65 -16.33 3.84
C SER A 379 8.42 -15.04 3.02
N ILE A 380 9.49 -14.31 2.66
CA ILE A 380 9.40 -13.10 1.86
C ILE A 380 8.75 -13.37 0.50
N PHE A 381 9.20 -14.39 -0.21
CA PHE A 381 8.68 -14.71 -1.54
C PHE A 381 7.34 -15.43 -1.48
N SER A 382 7.10 -16.29 -0.47
CA SER A 382 5.80 -16.95 -0.27
C SER A 382 4.68 -15.95 0.05
N GLU A 383 4.99 -14.90 0.81
CA GLU A 383 4.05 -13.85 1.21
C GLU A 383 3.97 -12.71 0.19
N GLY A 384 4.81 -12.69 -0.83
CA GLY A 384 4.92 -11.57 -1.77
C GLY A 384 5.33 -10.25 -1.10
N SER A 385 6.09 -10.33 -0.01
CA SER A 385 6.37 -9.18 0.85
C SER A 385 7.66 -8.41 0.51
N LEU A 386 8.24 -8.63 -0.67
CA LEU A 386 9.53 -8.05 -1.08
C LEU A 386 9.52 -6.51 -1.06
N ARG A 387 8.38 -5.87 -1.36
CA ARG A 387 8.25 -4.40 -1.37
C ARG A 387 8.50 -3.76 0.01
N ARG A 388 8.39 -4.49 1.10
CA ARG A 388 8.68 -3.96 2.45
C ARG A 388 10.12 -3.49 2.65
N PHE A 389 11.02 -3.89 1.75
CA PHE A 389 12.42 -3.44 1.77
C PHE A 389 12.68 -2.16 0.97
N SER A 390 11.63 -1.45 0.54
CA SER A 390 11.74 -0.21 -0.25
C SER A 390 12.56 0.88 0.45
N ASP A 391 12.66 0.87 1.78
CA ASP A 391 13.54 1.79 2.54
C ASP A 391 15.03 1.56 2.29
N TYR A 392 15.42 0.35 1.85
CA TYR A 392 16.79 -0.02 1.53
C TYR A 392 17.13 0.13 0.04
N LEU A 393 16.18 0.64 -0.77
CA LEU A 393 16.41 0.87 -2.20
C LEU A 393 17.61 1.79 -2.43
N ASP A 394 18.44 1.40 -3.39
CA ASP A 394 19.54 2.20 -3.92
C ASP A 394 19.08 2.96 -5.16
N ALA A 395 18.06 3.81 -4.97
CA ALA A 395 17.48 4.61 -6.03
C ALA A 395 17.24 6.02 -5.50
N ASP A 396 17.92 6.97 -6.14
CA ASP A 396 17.71 8.39 -5.83
C ASP A 396 16.30 8.83 -6.26
N ILE A 397 15.75 8.19 -7.29
CA ILE A 397 14.44 8.50 -7.83
C ILE A 397 13.53 7.28 -7.76
N SER A 398 12.33 7.50 -7.24
CA SER A 398 11.27 6.50 -7.20
C SER A 398 10.01 7.02 -7.86
N MET A 399 9.39 6.22 -8.73
CA MET A 399 8.07 6.51 -9.28
C MET A 399 7.09 5.44 -8.82
N MET A 400 6.03 5.87 -8.12
CA MET A 400 5.04 4.93 -7.57
C MET A 400 3.69 5.60 -7.36
N THR A 401 2.68 4.82 -6.96
CA THR A 401 1.40 5.42 -6.56
C THR A 401 1.51 6.00 -5.14
N ILE A 402 0.71 7.01 -4.85
CA ILE A 402 0.63 7.58 -3.48
C ILE A 402 0.27 6.49 -2.45
N HIS A 403 -0.60 5.55 -2.83
CA HIS A 403 -0.97 4.42 -1.96
C HIS A 403 0.25 3.56 -1.61
N SER A 404 1.06 3.22 -2.62
CA SER A 404 2.26 2.40 -2.41
C SER A 404 3.39 3.16 -1.69
N ALA A 405 3.33 4.49 -1.66
CA ALA A 405 4.29 5.35 -0.97
C ALA A 405 4.00 5.50 0.53
N LYS A 406 2.87 4.96 1.00
CA LYS A 406 2.53 5.03 2.43
C LYS A 406 3.60 4.34 3.28
N GLY A 407 4.04 5.00 4.36
CA GLY A 407 5.14 4.53 5.21
C GLY A 407 6.54 4.93 4.73
N LEU A 408 6.71 5.30 3.46
CA LEU A 408 8.00 5.72 2.89
C LEU A 408 8.18 7.24 2.97
N GLU A 409 9.41 7.73 2.79
CA GLU A 409 9.74 9.14 2.84
C GLU A 409 10.87 9.50 1.85
N TRP A 410 10.79 10.72 1.31
CA TRP A 410 11.79 11.30 0.40
C TRP A 410 12.09 12.74 0.77
N ASP A 411 13.23 13.26 0.35
CA ASP A 411 13.55 14.68 0.54
C ASP A 411 12.60 15.56 -0.26
N THR A 412 12.38 15.21 -1.52
CA THR A 412 11.49 15.94 -2.43
C THR A 412 10.44 15.02 -3.03
N VAL A 413 9.21 15.50 -3.13
CA VAL A 413 8.09 14.77 -3.72
C VAL A 413 7.44 15.58 -4.83
N PHE A 414 7.27 14.97 -6.00
CA PHE A 414 6.42 15.46 -7.08
C PHE A 414 5.07 14.74 -7.06
N ILE A 415 3.99 15.50 -7.17
CA ILE A 415 2.61 14.99 -7.21
C ILE A 415 1.98 15.45 -8.54
N PRO A 416 2.14 14.69 -9.63
CA PRO A 416 1.63 15.04 -10.95
C PRO A 416 0.14 14.72 -11.12
N GLY A 417 -0.48 15.39 -12.11
CA GLY A 417 -1.82 15.06 -12.56
C GLY A 417 -2.93 15.47 -11.60
N VAL A 418 -2.72 16.54 -10.79
CA VAL A 418 -3.77 17.10 -9.96
C VAL A 418 -4.72 17.93 -10.83
N THR A 419 -5.26 17.26 -11.84
CA THR A 419 -6.06 17.82 -12.92
C THR A 419 -7.51 17.37 -12.77
N ARG A 420 -8.45 18.26 -13.03
CA ARG A 420 -9.88 17.97 -13.02
C ARG A 420 -10.19 16.70 -13.83
N PHE A 421 -11.08 15.86 -13.34
CA PHE A 421 -11.49 14.54 -13.84
C PHE A 421 -10.45 13.42 -13.70
N ASP A 422 -9.18 13.73 -13.55
CA ASP A 422 -8.19 12.73 -13.16
C ASP A 422 -8.08 12.62 -11.64
N TRP A 423 -8.08 13.77 -10.95
CA TRP A 423 -8.09 13.85 -9.51
C TRP A 423 -8.92 15.08 -9.06
N PRO A 424 -10.03 14.90 -8.35
CA PRO A 424 -10.58 13.73 -7.67
C PRO A 424 -11.43 12.79 -8.55
N GLY A 425 -11.22 12.73 -9.85
CA GLY A 425 -11.83 11.75 -10.73
C GLY A 425 -13.34 11.88 -10.90
N GLY A 426 -14.08 10.78 -10.85
CA GLY A 426 -15.54 10.75 -11.07
C GLY A 426 -16.37 11.54 -10.06
N ILE A 427 -15.77 12.05 -8.99
CA ILE A 427 -16.43 12.89 -7.99
C ILE A 427 -16.69 14.30 -8.52
N CYS A 428 -15.83 14.82 -9.43
CA CYS A 428 -15.92 16.17 -9.97
C CYS A 428 -17.30 16.54 -10.46
N SER A 429 -17.93 15.69 -11.28
CA SER A 429 -19.27 15.94 -11.82
C SER A 429 -20.37 15.96 -10.75
N ARG A 430 -20.20 15.24 -9.65
CA ARG A 430 -21.14 15.24 -8.51
C ARG A 430 -20.99 16.52 -7.70
N CYS A 431 -19.76 16.92 -7.39
CA CYS A 431 -19.47 18.15 -6.64
C CYS A 431 -19.96 19.41 -7.38
N GLU A 432 -19.77 19.46 -8.70
CA GLU A 432 -20.24 20.56 -9.55
C GLU A 432 -21.77 20.65 -9.53
N ARG A 433 -22.50 19.55 -9.73
CA ARG A 433 -23.97 19.51 -9.70
C ARG A 433 -24.56 19.85 -8.33
N ALA A 434 -23.86 19.51 -7.26
CA ALA A 434 -24.28 19.79 -5.89
C ALA A 434 -23.91 21.21 -5.43
N GLY A 435 -23.24 22.02 -6.27
CA GLY A 435 -22.81 23.37 -5.92
C GLY A 435 -21.70 23.39 -4.85
N ILE A 436 -20.97 22.30 -4.67
CA ILE A 436 -19.88 22.19 -3.70
C ILE A 436 -18.62 22.89 -4.22
N CYS A 437 -18.39 22.83 -5.53
CA CYS A 437 -17.32 23.54 -6.19
C CYS A 437 -17.84 24.41 -7.34
N SER A 438 -17.13 25.50 -7.59
CA SER A 438 -17.28 26.32 -8.79
C SER A 438 -16.15 26.01 -9.77
N ARG A 439 -16.42 26.19 -11.06
CA ARG A 439 -15.46 26.07 -12.14
C ARG A 439 -15.23 27.41 -12.81
N SER A 440 -13.98 27.82 -12.94
CA SER A 440 -13.56 28.83 -13.91
C SER A 440 -12.89 28.19 -15.13
N ALA A 441 -12.48 28.99 -16.11
CA ALA A 441 -11.78 28.50 -17.32
C ALA A 441 -10.41 27.84 -16.97
N HIS A 442 -9.82 28.20 -15.84
CA HIS A 442 -8.46 27.83 -15.49
C HIS A 442 -8.33 27.09 -14.14
N GLU A 443 -9.39 27.02 -13.34
CA GLU A 443 -9.34 26.42 -11.99
C GLU A 443 -10.70 25.92 -11.52
N CYS A 444 -10.70 24.99 -10.55
CA CYS A 444 -11.87 24.60 -9.78
C CYS A 444 -11.67 24.97 -8.32
N ARG A 445 -12.62 25.67 -7.69
CA ARG A 445 -12.57 26.03 -6.26
C ARG A 445 -13.65 25.34 -5.47
N ILE A 446 -13.34 24.93 -4.25
CA ILE A 446 -14.35 24.52 -3.27
C ILE A 446 -14.98 25.78 -2.70
N VAL A 447 -16.29 25.93 -2.87
CA VAL A 447 -17.08 27.10 -2.39
C VAL A 447 -17.88 26.77 -1.14
N ASP A 448 -18.16 25.50 -0.88
CA ASP A 448 -18.86 25.04 0.32
C ASP A 448 -18.13 23.82 0.94
N ALA A 449 -17.16 24.11 1.78
CA ALA A 449 -16.36 23.09 2.46
C ALA A 449 -17.17 22.25 3.48
N LYS A 450 -18.33 22.76 3.94
CA LYS A 450 -19.15 22.04 4.93
C LYS A 450 -19.97 20.92 4.31
N LYS A 451 -20.13 20.92 2.98
CA LYS A 451 -20.92 19.93 2.23
C LYS A 451 -20.06 18.97 1.42
N MET A 452 -18.75 18.91 1.70
CA MET A 452 -17.86 18.00 0.99
C MET A 452 -18.33 16.55 1.18
N PRO A 453 -18.49 15.78 0.09
CA PRO A 453 -18.83 14.36 0.20
C PRO A 453 -17.62 13.56 0.69
N ASP A 454 -17.87 12.47 1.39
CA ASP A 454 -16.82 11.57 1.94
C ASP A 454 -15.76 11.19 0.89
N GLY A 455 -16.17 10.88 -0.32
CA GLY A 455 -15.25 10.58 -1.40
C GLY A 455 -14.29 11.72 -1.77
N LEU A 456 -14.67 13.01 -1.60
CA LEU A 456 -13.76 14.14 -1.79
C LEU A 456 -12.79 14.25 -0.61
N ILE A 457 -13.26 13.96 0.60
CA ILE A 457 -12.42 13.92 1.80
C ILE A 457 -11.37 12.81 1.68
N GLU A 458 -11.73 11.64 1.17
CA GLU A 458 -10.77 10.56 0.88
C GLU A 458 -9.70 10.97 -0.14
N GLU A 459 -10.09 11.67 -1.20
CA GLU A 459 -9.14 12.17 -2.21
C GLU A 459 -8.23 13.28 -1.66
N MET A 460 -8.74 14.12 -0.74
CA MET A 460 -7.90 15.06 0.02
C MET A 460 -6.94 14.32 0.96
N GLY A 461 -7.40 13.24 1.59
CA GLY A 461 -6.57 12.35 2.40
C GLY A 461 -5.41 11.75 1.60
N LEU A 462 -5.67 11.36 0.35
CA LEU A 462 -4.64 10.88 -0.56
C LEU A 462 -3.62 11.99 -0.88
N LEU A 463 -4.07 13.22 -1.14
CA LEU A 463 -3.17 14.37 -1.32
C LEU A 463 -2.34 14.64 -0.05
N TYR A 464 -2.98 14.60 1.12
CA TYR A 464 -2.31 14.75 2.41
C TYR A 464 -1.21 13.69 2.60
N VAL A 465 -1.50 12.42 2.30
CA VAL A 465 -0.51 11.35 2.34
C VAL A 465 0.65 11.67 1.39
N GLY A 466 0.37 12.05 0.14
CA GLY A 466 1.41 12.39 -0.84
C GLY A 466 2.31 13.54 -0.37
N VAL A 467 1.71 14.64 0.08
CA VAL A 467 2.44 15.81 0.61
C VAL A 467 3.31 15.42 1.80
N THR A 468 2.75 14.67 2.74
CA THR A 468 3.48 14.27 3.95
C THR A 468 4.54 13.19 3.72
N ARG A 469 4.75 12.70 2.51
CA ARG A 469 5.92 11.87 2.16
C ARG A 469 7.18 12.70 1.95
N ALA A 470 7.04 14.00 1.68
CA ALA A 470 8.18 14.91 1.56
C ALA A 470 8.76 15.26 2.94
N ARG A 471 10.07 15.38 3.01
CA ARG A 471 10.78 15.91 4.19
C ARG A 471 11.09 17.39 4.05
N LYS A 472 11.41 17.85 2.81
CA LYS A 472 11.89 19.20 2.53
C LYS A 472 10.98 19.95 1.57
N ALA A 473 10.67 19.38 0.42
CA ALA A 473 9.92 20.06 -0.65
C ALA A 473 8.86 19.19 -1.29
N VAL A 474 7.76 19.81 -1.70
CA VAL A 474 6.72 19.18 -2.49
C VAL A 474 6.39 20.06 -3.69
N TYR A 475 6.24 19.44 -4.86
CA TYR A 475 5.87 20.08 -6.12
C TYR A 475 4.64 19.41 -6.69
N VAL A 476 3.59 20.18 -6.93
CA VAL A 476 2.35 19.67 -7.55
C VAL A 476 2.31 20.12 -8.99
N SER A 477 1.67 19.34 -9.86
CA SER A 477 1.46 19.77 -11.24
C SER A 477 0.09 19.35 -11.77
N ALA A 478 -0.36 20.07 -12.79
CA ALA A 478 -1.59 19.85 -13.51
C ALA A 478 -1.43 20.24 -14.97
N SER A 479 -2.38 19.85 -15.82
CA SER A 479 -2.41 20.23 -17.23
C SER A 479 -3.76 20.78 -17.67
N MET A 480 -3.76 21.66 -18.67
CA MET A 480 -4.98 22.25 -19.27
C MET A 480 -5.63 21.34 -20.30
N GLN A 481 -4.95 20.30 -20.73
CA GLN A 481 -5.47 19.22 -21.57
C GLN A 481 -5.04 17.87 -21.03
N ARG A 482 -5.96 16.92 -21.03
CA ARG A 482 -5.70 15.54 -20.63
C ARG A 482 -6.10 14.55 -21.72
N ARG A 483 -5.45 13.42 -21.78
CA ARG A 483 -5.83 12.29 -22.62
C ARG A 483 -6.87 11.44 -21.89
N THR A 484 -7.99 11.18 -22.55
CA THR A 484 -9.02 10.28 -22.02
C THR A 484 -8.61 8.81 -22.21
N ASN A 485 -9.28 7.88 -21.54
CA ASN A 485 -9.07 6.44 -21.71
C ASN A 485 -9.31 5.95 -23.16
N TYR A 486 -10.03 6.72 -23.95
CA TYR A 486 -10.29 6.45 -25.37
C TYR A 486 -9.27 7.11 -26.32
N GLY A 487 -8.21 7.70 -25.78
CA GLY A 487 -7.14 8.33 -26.55
C GLY A 487 -7.43 9.76 -27.03
N ASN A 488 -8.64 10.29 -26.80
CA ASN A 488 -9.02 11.65 -27.19
C ASN A 488 -8.47 12.69 -26.19
N TYR A 489 -8.19 13.90 -26.68
CA TYR A 489 -7.84 15.02 -25.80
C TYR A 489 -9.11 15.72 -25.30
N GLN A 490 -9.10 16.07 -24.04
CA GLN A 490 -10.17 16.81 -23.37
C GLN A 490 -9.58 18.04 -22.67
N VAL A 491 -10.25 19.18 -22.82
CA VAL A 491 -9.92 20.38 -22.03
C VAL A 491 -10.12 20.10 -20.55
N ALA A 492 -9.14 20.47 -19.76
CA ALA A 492 -9.10 20.28 -18.32
C ALA A 492 -8.72 21.60 -17.62
N CYS A 493 -8.47 21.55 -16.34
CA CYS A 493 -7.90 22.63 -15.54
C CYS A 493 -7.34 22.02 -14.26
N PRO A 494 -6.47 22.72 -13.52
CA PRO A 494 -6.10 22.34 -12.16
C PRO A 494 -7.34 22.08 -11.31
N SER A 495 -7.29 21.03 -10.50
CA SER A 495 -8.45 20.61 -9.71
C SER A 495 -8.62 21.45 -8.43
N CYS A 496 -9.80 21.30 -7.79
CA CYS A 496 -10.07 21.97 -6.50
C CYS A 496 -9.06 21.59 -5.40
N LEU A 497 -8.34 20.50 -5.53
CA LEU A 497 -7.33 20.08 -4.57
C LEU A 497 -6.09 20.98 -4.56
N THR A 498 -5.86 21.74 -5.63
CA THR A 498 -4.78 22.75 -5.71
C THR A 498 -5.20 24.13 -5.20
N PHE A 499 -6.51 24.34 -4.97
CA PHE A 499 -7.11 25.60 -4.54
C PHE A 499 -7.90 25.42 -3.22
N LEU A 500 -7.32 24.67 -2.28
CA LEU A 500 -7.95 24.47 -0.97
C LEU A 500 -7.96 25.77 -0.17
N PRO A 501 -9.05 26.07 0.57
CA PRO A 501 -9.12 27.27 1.41
C PRO A 501 -7.95 27.39 2.38
N GLY A 502 -7.36 28.59 2.43
CA GLY A 502 -6.19 28.86 3.29
C GLY A 502 -4.86 28.30 2.78
N ILE A 503 -4.79 27.88 1.51
CA ILE A 503 -3.55 27.47 0.84
C ILE A 503 -3.34 28.37 -0.38
N GLU A 504 -2.14 28.94 -0.51
CA GLU A 504 -1.76 29.80 -1.64
C GLU A 504 -1.06 28.97 -2.73
N PRO A 505 -1.68 28.75 -3.91
CA PRO A 505 -0.97 28.17 -5.02
C PRO A 505 0.05 29.15 -5.57
N VAL A 506 1.32 28.74 -5.67
CA VAL A 506 2.40 29.55 -6.24
C VAL A 506 3.01 28.81 -7.42
N SER A 507 3.25 29.51 -8.53
CA SER A 507 3.86 28.88 -9.70
C SER A 507 5.30 28.48 -9.40
N TRP A 508 5.71 27.27 -9.80
CA TRP A 508 7.13 26.90 -9.84
C TRP A 508 7.61 26.73 -11.26
N SER A 509 8.88 27.02 -11.50
CA SER A 509 9.55 26.81 -12.77
C SER A 509 10.73 25.84 -12.63
N VAL A 510 11.22 25.36 -13.76
CA VAL A 510 12.42 24.50 -13.80
C VAL A 510 13.64 25.24 -13.21
N MET A 511 13.69 26.57 -13.39
CA MET A 511 14.84 27.42 -13.05
C MET A 511 14.83 27.92 -11.60
N ASP A 512 13.72 27.76 -10.86
CA ASP A 512 13.67 28.18 -9.46
C ASP A 512 14.61 27.30 -8.65
N GLY A 513 15.69 27.87 -8.16
CA GLY A 513 16.55 27.24 -7.15
C GLY A 513 15.77 27.07 -5.85
N GLU A 514 16.16 26.11 -5.02
CA GLU A 514 15.63 26.02 -3.67
C GLU A 514 16.03 27.29 -2.90
N GLY A 515 15.02 28.10 -2.54
CA GLY A 515 15.15 29.19 -1.58
C GLY A 515 14.84 28.70 -0.17
#